data_991bbae9efa3be6bf0be2f82df1c5e99
#
_entry.id   991bbae9efa3be6bf0be2f82df1c5e99
#
_cell.length_a   1.000
_cell.length_b   1.000
_cell.length_c   1.000
_cell.angle_alpha   90.00
_cell.angle_beta   90.00
_cell.angle_gamma   90.00
#
_symmetry.space_group_name_H-M   'P 1'
#
loop_
_entity.id
_entity.type
_entity.pdbx_description
1 polymer ?
#
loop_
_entity_poly.entity_id
_entity_poly.type
_entity_poly.pdbx_seq_one_letter_code
_entity_poly.pdbx_strand_id
1 'polypeptide(L)'
;MLSLVLIFMSVQLRLVGSEDTVASLLRHQAALASMGNRRHYQPAQPLLTGSRLSGHGWPRKVLGLYVLLADDTEKGFESDAVWTPELYDWQKSAANVLFFTFIHPATMEIPPAFVSLAASRGTNKNGAVPADTLIIFAIGGYAYSLDPNPWHWLLSREAAERMAEKVATWPATFGCDGVDLDLEEGAGQHPEAGRNLIHFIRRLKQLQPGLIVSQPAYGYPQVPAETEVINASWDTEGHSNNLADSVGLMVYYSTFALNYVKNYAQGASQWEGFPVTVNVPTNKILLGAHGQTSSADIHLLATETLRQDLLGIMVWYASVKNGFQYASSWDASTNNDSIQGYLQAMSLFRG
;
A
#
# COMPACT_ATOMS: atom_id res chain seq x y z
N MET A 1 26.20 -10.08 -0.52
CA MET A 1 24.88 -9.71 0.02
C MET A 1 23.76 -9.93 -0.99
N LEU A 2 23.88 -9.47 -2.25
CA LEU A 2 22.89 -9.80 -3.32
C LEU A 2 22.60 -11.30 -3.45
N SER A 3 23.61 -12.17 -3.25
CA SER A 3 23.45 -13.61 -3.36
C SER A 3 22.56 -14.25 -2.28
N LEU A 4 22.48 -13.68 -1.08
CA LEU A 4 21.65 -14.23 0.00
C LEU A 4 20.16 -13.85 -0.17
N VAL A 5 19.86 -12.64 -0.63
CA VAL A 5 18.50 -12.17 -0.91
C VAL A 5 17.89 -12.94 -2.08
N LEU A 6 18.67 -13.15 -3.15
CA LEU A 6 18.27 -14.02 -4.26
C LEU A 6 18.06 -15.48 -3.83
N ILE A 7 18.82 -15.99 -2.86
CA ILE A 7 18.63 -17.33 -2.32
C ILE A 7 17.36 -17.40 -1.47
N PHE A 8 17.02 -16.38 -0.69
CA PHE A 8 15.80 -16.38 0.13
C PHE A 8 14.53 -16.23 -0.71
N MET A 9 14.54 -15.32 -1.70
CA MET A 9 13.45 -15.24 -2.68
C MET A 9 13.35 -16.53 -3.52
N SER A 10 14.48 -17.12 -3.92
CA SER A 10 14.48 -18.40 -4.66
C SER A 10 14.03 -19.58 -3.78
N VAL A 11 14.22 -19.56 -2.48
CA VAL A 11 13.72 -20.60 -1.57
C VAL A 11 12.22 -20.45 -1.33
N GLN A 12 11.70 -19.24 -1.17
CA GLN A 12 10.26 -19.02 -1.08
C GLN A 12 9.56 -19.30 -2.42
N LEU A 13 10.18 -18.91 -3.56
CA LEU A 13 9.64 -19.15 -4.90
C LEU A 13 9.79 -20.60 -5.38
N ARG A 14 10.81 -21.34 -4.95
CA ARG A 14 10.93 -22.79 -5.26
C ARG A 14 9.89 -23.65 -4.56
N LEU A 15 9.25 -23.13 -3.52
CA LEU A 15 8.13 -23.82 -2.86
C LEU A 15 6.79 -23.61 -3.58
N VAL A 16 6.69 -22.65 -4.54
CA VAL A 16 5.39 -22.25 -5.11
C VAL A 16 5.40 -22.01 -6.64
N GLY A 17 6.55 -21.92 -7.34
CA GLY A 17 6.52 -21.57 -8.76
C GLY A 17 7.69 -22.06 -9.63
N SER A 18 7.49 -22.07 -10.94
CA SER A 18 8.48 -22.43 -11.96
C SER A 18 9.53 -21.33 -12.19
N GLU A 19 10.68 -21.68 -12.79
CA GLU A 19 11.75 -20.72 -13.15
C GLU A 19 11.27 -19.57 -14.04
N ASP A 20 10.23 -19.79 -14.83
CA ASP A 20 9.59 -18.78 -15.69
C ASP A 20 8.95 -17.65 -14.88
N THR A 21 8.50 -17.94 -13.67
CA THR A 21 7.89 -16.97 -12.76
C THR A 21 8.90 -15.93 -12.27
N VAL A 22 10.11 -16.37 -11.91
CA VAL A 22 11.21 -15.48 -11.46
C VAL A 22 11.70 -14.61 -12.62
N ALA A 23 11.81 -15.18 -13.82
CA ALA A 23 12.23 -14.46 -15.00
C ALA A 23 11.20 -13.40 -15.46
N SER A 24 9.91 -13.65 -15.22
CA SER A 24 8.84 -12.67 -15.46
C SER A 24 8.92 -11.49 -14.48
N LEU A 25 9.14 -11.77 -13.20
CA LEU A 25 9.32 -10.75 -12.15
C LEU A 25 10.50 -9.82 -12.48
N LEU A 26 11.64 -10.41 -12.80
CA LEU A 26 12.85 -9.65 -13.13
C LEU A 26 12.67 -8.79 -14.40
N ARG A 27 11.93 -9.28 -15.39
CA ARG A 27 11.59 -8.49 -16.60
C ARG A 27 10.66 -7.33 -16.27
N HIS A 28 9.65 -7.54 -15.43
CA HIS A 28 8.73 -6.51 -14.99
C HIS A 28 9.46 -5.39 -14.24
N GLN A 29 10.35 -5.76 -13.32
CA GLN A 29 11.19 -4.82 -12.57
C GLN A 29 12.16 -4.04 -13.46
N ALA A 30 12.76 -4.69 -14.47
CA ALA A 30 13.63 -4.02 -15.43
C ALA A 30 12.86 -3.01 -16.32
N ALA A 31 11.62 -3.29 -16.65
CA ALA A 31 10.74 -2.38 -17.38
C ALA A 31 10.42 -1.12 -16.55
N LEU A 32 10.11 -1.27 -15.26
CA LEU A 32 9.86 -0.15 -14.36
C LEU A 32 11.10 0.72 -14.13
N ALA A 33 12.29 0.11 -14.06
CA ALA A 33 13.56 0.83 -13.88
C ALA A 33 14.00 1.62 -15.12
N SER A 34 13.55 1.28 -16.33
CA SER A 34 13.96 1.94 -17.58
C SER A 34 13.23 3.26 -17.90
N MET A 35 12.27 3.68 -17.07
CA MET A 35 11.34 4.78 -17.35
C MET A 35 11.87 6.20 -17.01
N GLY A 36 13.17 6.40 -16.99
CA GLY A 36 13.83 7.61 -16.47
C GLY A 36 13.88 8.87 -17.34
N ASN A 37 13.10 9.07 -18.42
CA ASN A 37 13.16 10.30 -19.23
C ASN A 37 11.78 10.88 -19.56
N ARG A 38 11.50 12.14 -19.20
CA ARG A 38 10.16 12.73 -19.19
C ARG A 38 10.00 14.11 -19.78
N ARG A 39 8.81 14.35 -20.30
CA ARG A 39 8.31 15.68 -20.73
C ARG A 39 7.53 16.33 -19.59
N HIS A 40 7.65 17.66 -19.46
CA HIS A 40 6.94 18.46 -18.46
C HIS A 40 5.41 18.47 -18.70
N TYR A 41 4.67 18.04 -17.70
CA TYR A 41 3.22 18.19 -17.60
C TYR A 41 2.88 19.47 -16.83
N GLN A 42 1.97 20.29 -17.36
CA GLN A 42 1.35 21.37 -16.59
C GLN A 42 0.01 20.86 -16.03
N PRO A 43 -0.16 20.81 -14.71
CA PRO A 43 -1.41 20.31 -14.13
C PRO A 43 -2.58 21.23 -14.45
N ALA A 44 -3.71 20.66 -14.85
CA ALA A 44 -4.99 21.35 -14.91
C ALA A 44 -5.35 21.87 -13.51
N GLN A 45 -5.90 23.07 -13.42
CA GLN A 45 -6.31 23.65 -12.13
C GLN A 45 -7.36 22.77 -11.46
N PRO A 46 -7.23 22.49 -10.16
CA PRO A 46 -8.18 21.63 -9.45
C PRO A 46 -9.53 22.32 -9.28
N LEU A 47 -10.58 21.65 -9.73
CA LEU A 47 -11.99 22.05 -9.57
C LEU A 47 -12.64 21.38 -8.34
N LEU A 48 -11.90 21.22 -7.25
CA LEU A 48 -12.47 20.62 -6.04
C LEU A 48 -12.87 21.72 -5.05
N THR A 49 -14.11 22.18 -5.14
CA THR A 49 -14.76 22.96 -4.10
C THR A 49 -15.28 22.00 -3.03
N GLY A 50 -14.58 21.92 -1.92
CA GLY A 50 -15.04 21.20 -0.75
C GLY A 50 -13.96 20.31 -0.14
N SER A 51 -13.16 20.86 0.76
CA SER A 51 -12.28 20.07 1.61
C SER A 51 -13.15 19.21 2.52
N ARG A 52 -13.21 17.91 2.25
CA ARG A 52 -13.74 16.92 3.19
C ARG A 52 -12.64 16.47 4.16
N LEU A 53 -11.95 17.42 4.79
CA LEU A 53 -11.15 17.15 5.97
C LEU A 53 -12.09 16.95 7.16
N SER A 54 -12.93 15.94 7.09
CA SER A 54 -13.63 15.41 8.25
C SER A 54 -12.71 14.33 8.82
N GLY A 55 -12.37 14.40 10.09
CA GLY A 55 -11.47 13.50 10.80
C GLY A 55 -11.91 12.03 10.78
N HIS A 56 -11.89 11.45 9.60
CA HIS A 56 -12.19 10.06 9.36
C HIS A 56 -10.89 9.28 9.52
N GLY A 57 -10.71 8.67 10.67
CA GLY A 57 -9.76 7.56 10.83
C GLY A 57 -10.18 6.37 9.95
N TRP A 58 -9.46 5.26 10.07
CA TRP A 58 -9.83 4.01 9.43
C TRP A 58 -11.30 3.62 9.70
N PRO A 59 -12.00 2.97 8.74
CA PRO A 59 -13.25 2.29 9.01
C PRO A 59 -13.08 1.26 10.13
N ARG A 60 -14.16 0.88 10.79
CA ARG A 60 -14.12 -0.13 11.86
C ARG A 60 -13.42 -1.42 11.42
N LYS A 61 -13.67 -1.85 10.19
CA LYS A 61 -12.96 -2.93 9.51
C LYS A 61 -12.64 -2.52 8.08
N VAL A 62 -11.45 -2.84 7.65
CA VAL A 62 -10.91 -2.50 6.34
C VAL A 62 -10.93 -3.73 5.44
N LEU A 63 -11.48 -3.59 4.25
CA LEU A 63 -11.12 -4.36 3.10
C LEU A 63 -10.43 -3.42 2.12
N GLY A 64 -9.12 -3.38 2.18
CA GLY A 64 -8.25 -2.54 1.37
C GLY A 64 -7.89 -3.22 0.06
N LEU A 65 -7.85 -2.47 -1.02
CA LEU A 65 -7.45 -2.97 -2.33
C LEU A 65 -6.38 -2.07 -2.93
N TYR A 66 -5.21 -2.62 -3.17
CA TYR A 66 -4.18 -1.96 -3.98
C TYR A 66 -4.60 -2.00 -5.45
N VAL A 67 -4.68 -0.83 -6.07
CA VAL A 67 -5.14 -0.67 -7.46
C VAL A 67 -3.99 -0.18 -8.32
N LEU A 68 -3.50 -1.03 -9.19
CA LEU A 68 -2.49 -0.69 -10.17
C LEU A 68 -3.16 0.03 -11.34
N LEU A 69 -3.07 1.35 -11.35
CA LEU A 69 -3.73 2.23 -12.32
C LEU A 69 -2.94 2.45 -13.61
N ALA A 70 -1.66 2.07 -13.60
CA ALA A 70 -0.81 2.15 -14.79
C ALA A 70 -0.87 0.84 -15.59
N ASP A 71 -0.72 0.94 -16.91
CA ASP A 71 -0.38 -0.22 -17.71
C ASP A 71 1.06 -0.65 -17.35
N ASP A 72 1.17 -1.78 -16.72
CA ASP A 72 2.42 -2.34 -16.20
C ASP A 72 3.42 -2.75 -17.28
N THR A 73 3.06 -2.66 -18.57
CA THR A 73 3.84 -3.35 -19.59
C THR A 73 4.77 -2.49 -20.41
N GLU A 74 4.44 -1.25 -20.77
CA GLU A 74 5.28 -0.50 -21.69
C GLU A 74 5.23 1.04 -21.57
N LYS A 75 4.20 1.59 -20.96
CA LYS A 75 3.97 3.05 -20.94
C LYS A 75 4.09 3.65 -19.54
N GLY A 76 4.21 2.83 -18.53
CA GLY A 76 4.31 3.29 -17.16
C GLY A 76 3.18 4.24 -16.76
N PHE A 77 3.49 5.14 -15.84
CA PHE A 77 2.57 6.17 -15.39
C PHE A 77 2.27 7.26 -16.43
N GLU A 78 2.79 7.16 -17.66
CA GLU A 78 2.60 8.15 -18.71
C GLU A 78 1.31 7.95 -19.52
N SER A 79 0.60 6.84 -19.32
CA SER A 79 -0.57 6.61 -20.13
C SER A 79 -1.80 7.29 -19.54
N ASP A 80 -2.15 8.43 -20.11
CA ASP A 80 -3.48 9.04 -20.00
C ASP A 80 -4.59 8.08 -20.48
N ALA A 81 -4.23 6.95 -21.06
CA ALA A 81 -5.10 6.08 -21.83
C ALA A 81 -5.81 5.02 -20.98
N VAL A 82 -5.41 4.82 -19.73
CA VAL A 82 -5.86 3.63 -19.00
C VAL A 82 -7.13 3.85 -18.21
N TRP A 83 -7.46 5.08 -17.87
CA TRP A 83 -8.67 5.32 -17.11
C TRP A 83 -9.90 5.48 -18.00
N THR A 84 -10.66 4.42 -18.14
CA THR A 84 -12.03 4.47 -18.61
C THR A 84 -12.94 4.12 -17.44
N PRO A 85 -13.78 5.04 -16.95
CA PRO A 85 -14.62 4.80 -15.76
C PRO A 85 -15.45 3.52 -15.86
N GLU A 86 -15.84 3.18 -17.07
CA GLU A 86 -16.66 2.00 -17.38
C GLU A 86 -16.00 0.67 -17.02
N LEU A 87 -14.66 0.65 -16.89
CA LEU A 87 -13.92 -0.57 -16.55
C LEU A 87 -13.94 -0.87 -15.05
N TYR A 88 -14.30 0.09 -14.20
CA TYR A 88 -14.26 -0.08 -12.75
C TYR A 88 -15.63 -0.48 -12.21
N ASP A 89 -15.71 -1.69 -11.72
CA ASP A 89 -16.86 -2.18 -10.97
C ASP A 89 -16.48 -2.31 -9.49
N TRP A 90 -16.49 -1.17 -8.78
CA TRP A 90 -16.13 -1.13 -7.37
C TRP A 90 -17.04 -1.97 -6.48
N GLN A 91 -18.28 -2.24 -6.92
CA GLN A 91 -19.19 -3.12 -6.18
C GLN A 91 -18.66 -4.56 -6.17
N LYS A 92 -18.04 -5.01 -7.27
CA LYS A 92 -17.39 -6.32 -7.32
C LYS A 92 -16.11 -6.36 -6.50
N SER A 93 -15.44 -5.22 -6.28
CA SER A 93 -14.25 -5.20 -5.43
C SER A 93 -14.56 -5.43 -3.97
N ALA A 94 -15.78 -5.08 -3.51
CA ALA A 94 -16.18 -5.02 -2.12
C ALA A 94 -15.31 -4.10 -1.23
N ALA A 95 -14.25 -3.49 -1.76
CA ALA A 95 -13.32 -2.67 -1.01
C ALA A 95 -13.97 -1.40 -0.46
N ASN A 96 -13.65 -1.05 0.78
CA ASN A 96 -13.99 0.23 1.39
C ASN A 96 -12.79 1.17 1.53
N VAL A 97 -11.60 0.67 1.14
CA VAL A 97 -10.36 1.45 1.04
C VAL A 97 -9.65 1.08 -0.25
N LEU A 98 -9.23 2.08 -1.01
CA LEU A 98 -8.45 1.90 -2.23
C LEU A 98 -7.07 2.51 -2.04
N PHE A 99 -6.02 1.71 -2.26
CA PHE A 99 -4.65 2.17 -2.32
C PHE A 99 -4.27 2.37 -3.78
N PHE A 100 -4.12 3.61 -4.22
CA PHE A 100 -3.70 3.92 -5.60
C PHE A 100 -2.19 3.79 -5.70
N THR A 101 -1.71 2.89 -6.55
CA THR A 101 -0.30 2.48 -6.64
C THR A 101 0.31 2.75 -8.00
N PHE A 102 1.53 3.18 -8.09
CA PHE A 102 2.42 3.75 -7.07
C PHE A 102 2.86 5.14 -7.48
N ILE A 103 3.02 6.04 -6.49
CA ILE A 103 3.63 7.35 -6.72
C ILE A 103 5.14 7.20 -6.67
N HIS A 104 5.82 7.76 -7.67
CA HIS A 104 7.28 7.73 -7.72
C HIS A 104 7.89 8.62 -6.61
N PRO A 105 8.71 8.05 -5.69
CA PRO A 105 9.16 8.78 -4.49
C PRO A 105 10.00 10.02 -4.79
N ALA A 106 10.81 10.01 -5.86
CA ALA A 106 11.68 11.14 -6.17
C ALA A 106 10.93 12.37 -6.68
N THR A 107 9.88 12.17 -7.48
CA THR A 107 9.12 13.28 -8.08
C THR A 107 7.92 13.67 -7.24
N MET A 108 7.30 12.72 -6.56
CA MET A 108 6.02 12.90 -5.86
C MET A 108 4.98 13.59 -6.76
N GLU A 109 5.01 13.29 -8.06
CA GLU A 109 3.99 13.69 -9.01
C GLU A 109 2.82 12.73 -8.96
N ILE A 110 1.62 13.27 -8.89
CA ILE A 110 0.41 12.46 -8.85
C ILE A 110 0.00 12.11 -10.27
N PRO A 111 -0.07 10.82 -10.62
CA PRO A 111 -0.51 10.40 -11.95
C PRO A 111 -1.90 10.94 -12.30
N PRO A 112 -2.16 11.37 -13.54
CA PRO A 112 -3.46 11.90 -13.97
C PRO A 112 -4.62 10.94 -13.69
N ALA A 113 -4.39 9.63 -13.80
CA ALA A 113 -5.39 8.62 -13.48
C ALA A 113 -5.83 8.67 -12.01
N PHE A 114 -4.91 8.92 -11.07
CA PHE A 114 -5.25 9.08 -9.64
C PHE A 114 -6.14 10.28 -9.42
N VAL A 115 -5.77 11.42 -10.05
CA VAL A 115 -6.54 12.68 -9.95
C VAL A 115 -7.95 12.47 -10.47
N SER A 116 -8.09 11.89 -11.67
CA SER A 116 -9.37 11.67 -12.30
C SER A 116 -10.25 10.72 -11.51
N LEU A 117 -9.66 9.63 -11.00
CA LEU A 117 -10.40 8.63 -10.25
C LEU A 117 -10.80 9.15 -8.86
N ALA A 118 -9.92 9.85 -8.15
CA ALA A 118 -10.25 10.49 -6.88
C ALA A 118 -11.35 11.57 -7.04
N ALA A 119 -11.29 12.36 -8.12
CA ALA A 119 -12.31 13.36 -8.43
C ALA A 119 -13.67 12.74 -8.80
N SER A 120 -13.72 11.47 -9.22
CA SER A 120 -14.96 10.76 -9.50
C SER A 120 -15.73 10.34 -8.25
N ARG A 121 -15.08 10.31 -7.08
CA ARG A 121 -15.65 9.78 -5.84
C ARG A 121 -16.98 10.44 -5.47
N GLY A 122 -18.01 9.60 -5.31
CA GLY A 122 -19.35 10.03 -4.95
C GLY A 122 -20.13 10.75 -6.07
N THR A 123 -19.63 10.72 -7.30
CA THR A 123 -20.36 11.22 -8.47
C THR A 123 -21.29 10.15 -9.05
N ASN A 124 -22.22 10.54 -9.92
CA ASN A 124 -23.10 9.61 -10.63
C ASN A 124 -22.49 9.07 -11.94
N LYS A 125 -21.18 9.22 -12.13
CA LYS A 125 -20.50 8.69 -13.31
C LYS A 125 -20.38 7.18 -13.20
N ASN A 126 -20.47 6.48 -14.33
CA ASN A 126 -20.19 5.06 -14.37
C ASN A 126 -18.72 4.81 -14.00
N GLY A 127 -18.46 3.82 -13.17
CA GLY A 127 -17.12 3.54 -12.65
C GLY A 127 -16.58 4.53 -11.60
N ALA A 128 -17.41 5.46 -11.10
CA ALA A 128 -17.01 6.38 -10.05
C ALA A 128 -16.71 5.63 -8.73
N VAL A 129 -15.71 6.09 -8.00
CA VAL A 129 -15.42 5.59 -6.66
C VAL A 129 -16.63 5.87 -5.74
N PRO A 130 -17.10 4.88 -4.96
CA PRO A 130 -18.18 5.09 -4.00
C PRO A 130 -17.87 6.22 -3.01
N ALA A 131 -18.89 6.95 -2.59
CA ALA A 131 -18.73 8.16 -1.75
C ALA A 131 -18.10 7.89 -0.39
N ASP A 132 -18.31 6.72 0.16
CA ASP A 132 -17.84 6.24 1.48
C ASP A 132 -16.51 5.47 1.42
N THR A 133 -15.94 5.31 0.23
CA THR A 133 -14.65 4.64 0.04
C THR A 133 -13.49 5.60 0.31
N LEU A 134 -12.57 5.20 1.19
CA LEU A 134 -11.33 5.93 1.43
C LEU A 134 -10.35 5.73 0.26
N ILE A 135 -9.59 6.77 -0.05
CA ILE A 135 -8.55 6.76 -1.08
C ILE A 135 -7.20 7.07 -0.42
N ILE A 136 -6.30 6.11 -0.48
CA ILE A 136 -4.94 6.20 0.03
C ILE A 136 -3.97 6.25 -1.14
N PHE A 137 -3.05 7.21 -1.15
CA PHE A 137 -2.02 7.29 -2.18
C PHE A 137 -0.77 6.55 -1.72
N ALA A 138 -0.42 5.45 -2.40
CA ALA A 138 0.74 4.66 -2.08
C ALA A 138 2.00 5.20 -2.76
N ILE A 139 3.01 5.50 -1.95
CA ILE A 139 4.31 6.03 -2.36
C ILE A 139 5.32 4.90 -2.30
N GLY A 140 6.04 4.63 -3.38
CA GLY A 140 7.10 3.64 -3.37
C GLY A 140 6.76 2.32 -4.02
N GLY A 141 6.73 1.27 -3.23
CA GLY A 141 6.65 -0.12 -3.70
C GLY A 141 8.03 -0.70 -4.01
N TYR A 142 8.08 -2.02 -4.16
CA TYR A 142 9.32 -2.79 -4.32
C TYR A 142 10.26 -2.23 -5.41
N ALA A 143 9.73 -1.95 -6.60
CA ALA A 143 10.53 -1.50 -7.74
C ALA A 143 11.26 -0.17 -7.48
N TYR A 144 10.63 0.74 -6.75
CA TYR A 144 11.23 2.03 -6.39
C TYR A 144 12.08 1.99 -5.11
N SER A 145 12.09 0.86 -4.41
CA SER A 145 12.85 0.66 -3.19
C SER A 145 14.15 -0.10 -3.39
N LEU A 146 14.37 -0.71 -4.57
CA LEU A 146 15.59 -1.44 -4.91
C LEU A 146 16.85 -0.54 -4.95
N ASP A 147 16.67 0.71 -5.34
CA ASP A 147 17.71 1.73 -5.41
C ASP A 147 17.34 2.87 -4.44
N PRO A 148 18.26 3.38 -3.61
CA PRO A 148 18.00 4.50 -2.73
C PRO A 148 17.72 5.83 -3.47
N ASN A 149 18.09 5.96 -4.75
CA ASN A 149 17.91 7.21 -5.50
C ASN A 149 16.50 7.76 -5.54
N PRO A 150 15.43 6.97 -5.77
CA PRO A 150 14.07 7.50 -5.71
C PRO A 150 13.71 8.10 -4.35
N TRP A 151 14.32 7.63 -3.29
CA TRP A 151 14.08 8.06 -1.91
C TRP A 151 15.15 9.00 -1.36
N HIS A 152 15.89 9.70 -2.22
CA HIS A 152 17.02 10.57 -1.86
C HIS A 152 16.69 11.66 -0.82
N TRP A 153 15.44 12.05 -0.70
CA TRP A 153 14.97 12.99 0.32
C TRP A 153 14.99 12.39 1.74
N LEU A 154 15.08 11.08 1.90
CA LEU A 154 15.31 10.44 3.20
C LEU A 154 16.75 10.51 3.68
N LEU A 155 17.67 11.06 2.89
CA LEU A 155 19.05 11.27 3.31
C LEU A 155 19.24 12.50 4.20
N SER A 156 18.25 13.37 4.33
CA SER A 156 18.31 14.50 5.25
C SER A 156 16.94 14.84 5.85
N ARG A 157 16.96 15.28 7.09
CA ARG A 157 15.76 15.70 7.81
C ARG A 157 15.02 16.83 7.09
N GLU A 158 15.77 17.86 6.67
CA GLU A 158 15.19 19.04 6.03
C GLU A 158 14.51 18.69 4.69
N ALA A 159 15.09 17.74 3.95
CA ALA A 159 14.48 17.26 2.71
C ALA A 159 13.20 16.44 3.00
N ALA A 160 13.23 15.60 4.03
CA ALA A 160 12.06 14.84 4.47
C ALA A 160 10.92 15.77 4.93
N GLU A 161 11.21 16.78 5.75
CA GLU A 161 10.20 17.75 6.21
C GLU A 161 9.61 18.57 5.05
N ARG A 162 10.44 19.03 4.08
CA ARG A 162 9.94 19.69 2.86
C ARG A 162 9.06 18.78 2.00
N MET A 163 9.40 17.49 1.93
CA MET A 163 8.56 16.52 1.21
C MET A 163 7.22 16.33 1.91
N ALA A 164 7.21 16.31 3.25
CA ALA A 164 5.97 16.26 4.01
C ALA A 164 5.07 17.49 3.76
N GLU A 165 5.66 18.69 3.61
CA GLU A 165 4.92 19.90 3.26
C GLU A 165 4.25 19.80 1.88
N LYS A 166 4.93 19.20 0.90
CA LYS A 166 4.36 18.91 -0.42
C LYS A 166 3.17 17.94 -0.30
N VAL A 167 3.37 16.81 0.37
CA VAL A 167 2.34 15.78 0.56
C VAL A 167 1.14 16.30 1.36
N ALA A 168 1.36 17.18 2.34
CA ALA A 168 0.29 17.79 3.12
C ALA A 168 -0.73 18.58 2.29
N THR A 169 -0.40 18.95 1.05
CA THR A 169 -1.33 19.62 0.13
C THR A 169 -2.26 18.65 -0.61
N TRP A 170 -1.94 17.37 -0.64
CA TRP A 170 -2.65 16.39 -1.48
C TRP A 170 -4.12 16.18 -1.13
N PRO A 171 -4.53 16.13 0.16
CA PRO A 171 -5.95 15.98 0.50
C PRO A 171 -6.82 17.09 -0.11
N ALA A 172 -6.38 18.33 0.00
CA ALA A 172 -7.10 19.48 -0.55
C ALA A 172 -7.04 19.56 -2.08
N THR A 173 -5.91 19.14 -2.67
CA THR A 173 -5.64 19.26 -4.11
C THR A 173 -6.24 18.10 -4.90
N PHE A 174 -6.11 16.88 -4.39
CA PHE A 174 -6.43 15.65 -5.11
C PHE A 174 -7.50 14.78 -4.45
N GLY A 175 -7.91 15.10 -3.23
CA GLY A 175 -9.01 14.42 -2.54
C GLY A 175 -8.66 13.05 -1.98
N CYS A 176 -7.38 12.76 -1.66
CA CYS A 176 -7.01 11.57 -0.92
C CYS A 176 -7.29 11.71 0.58
N ASP A 177 -7.45 10.59 1.27
CA ASP A 177 -7.70 10.52 2.71
C ASP A 177 -6.45 10.13 3.49
N GLY A 178 -5.41 9.65 2.79
CA GLY A 178 -4.17 9.20 3.41
C GLY A 178 -3.07 8.92 2.43
N VAL A 179 -1.94 8.50 3.00
CA VAL A 179 -0.77 8.00 2.29
C VAL A 179 -0.36 6.64 2.85
N ASP A 180 0.19 5.82 1.99
CA ASP A 180 0.79 4.54 2.29
C ASP A 180 2.27 4.63 1.96
N LEU A 181 3.15 4.33 2.90
CA LEU A 181 4.59 4.55 2.78
C LEU A 181 5.29 3.22 2.54
N ASP A 182 5.29 2.79 1.30
CA ASP A 182 5.79 1.48 0.87
C ASP A 182 7.28 1.54 0.54
N LEU A 183 8.09 1.72 1.61
CA LEU A 183 9.54 1.77 1.58
C LEU A 183 10.13 0.41 1.92
N GLU A 184 10.53 -0.31 0.88
CA GLU A 184 11.03 -1.68 1.01
C GLU A 184 12.57 -1.75 0.85
N GLU A 185 13.12 -2.94 0.90
CA GLU A 185 14.48 -3.35 0.49
C GLU A 185 15.60 -2.27 0.59
N GLY A 186 16.32 -2.04 -0.51
CA GLY A 186 17.57 -1.25 -0.55
C GLY A 186 17.44 0.16 -0.01
N ALA A 187 16.39 0.90 -0.34
CA ALA A 187 16.18 2.26 0.17
C ALA A 187 15.89 2.25 1.67
N GLY A 188 15.13 1.26 2.16
CA GLY A 188 14.83 1.09 3.57
C GLY A 188 16.01 0.59 4.41
N GLN A 189 17.07 0.09 3.79
CA GLN A 189 18.32 -0.34 4.47
C GLN A 189 19.28 0.83 4.76
N HIS A 190 19.02 2.03 4.22
CA HIS A 190 19.91 3.17 4.46
C HIS A 190 19.82 3.61 5.93
N PRO A 191 20.95 3.84 6.63
CA PRO A 191 20.96 4.11 8.08
C PRO A 191 20.12 5.32 8.55
N GLU A 192 19.91 6.30 7.69
CA GLU A 192 19.13 7.51 8.02
C GLU A 192 17.66 7.42 7.56
N ALA A 193 17.30 6.40 6.77
CA ALA A 193 15.99 6.34 6.13
C ALA A 193 14.84 6.31 7.17
N GLY A 194 14.91 5.45 8.15
CA GLY A 194 13.87 5.31 9.17
C GLY A 194 13.71 6.58 10.01
N ARG A 195 14.83 7.15 10.48
CA ARG A 195 14.81 8.41 11.24
C ARG A 195 14.20 9.55 10.44
N ASN A 196 14.59 9.71 9.18
CA ASN A 196 14.09 10.79 8.35
C ASN A 196 12.64 10.53 7.89
N LEU A 197 12.23 9.27 7.71
CA LEU A 197 10.84 8.92 7.49
C LEU A 197 9.95 9.27 8.70
N ILE A 198 10.45 9.07 9.93
CA ILE A 198 9.78 9.53 11.15
C ILE A 198 9.63 11.06 11.16
N HIS A 199 10.67 11.81 10.75
CA HIS A 199 10.56 13.27 10.62
C HIS A 199 9.52 13.69 9.58
N PHE A 200 9.50 13.02 8.42
CA PHE A 200 8.48 13.20 7.40
C PHE A 200 7.08 12.99 7.97
N ILE A 201 6.80 11.84 8.60
CA ILE A 201 5.48 11.50 9.13
C ILE A 201 5.07 12.50 10.23
N ARG A 202 5.99 12.83 11.14
CA ARG A 202 5.72 13.80 12.21
C ARG A 202 5.34 15.17 11.65
N ARG A 203 6.09 15.66 10.65
CA ARG A 203 5.78 16.93 9.99
C ARG A 203 4.45 16.86 9.25
N LEU A 204 4.18 15.77 8.56
CA LEU A 204 2.94 15.54 7.85
C LEU A 204 1.73 15.56 8.81
N LYS A 205 1.82 14.86 9.94
CA LYS A 205 0.78 14.83 10.97
C LYS A 205 0.59 16.19 11.67
N GLN A 206 1.64 17.01 11.80
CA GLN A 206 1.51 18.38 12.29
C GLN A 206 0.69 19.26 11.34
N LEU A 207 0.89 19.09 10.02
CA LEU A 207 0.20 19.88 9.00
C LEU A 207 -1.21 19.35 8.71
N GLN A 208 -1.38 18.04 8.78
CA GLN A 208 -2.61 17.31 8.47
C GLN A 208 -2.89 16.24 9.54
N PRO A 209 -3.38 16.61 10.73
CA PRO A 209 -3.58 15.67 11.83
C PRO A 209 -4.54 14.52 11.53
N GLY A 210 -5.51 14.75 10.63
CA GLY A 210 -6.50 13.74 10.22
C GLY A 210 -6.07 12.85 9.05
N LEU A 211 -4.91 13.09 8.44
CA LEU A 211 -4.43 12.30 7.32
C LEU A 211 -4.00 10.91 7.80
N ILE A 212 -4.54 9.88 7.17
CA ILE A 212 -4.15 8.49 7.45
C ILE A 212 -2.73 8.24 6.92
N VAL A 213 -1.89 7.60 7.74
CA VAL A 213 -0.57 7.12 7.35
C VAL A 213 -0.52 5.61 7.56
N SER A 214 -0.47 4.86 6.47
CA SER A 214 -0.30 3.41 6.45
C SER A 214 1.17 3.05 6.27
N GLN A 215 1.62 2.00 6.95
CA GLN A 215 2.97 1.46 6.84
C GLN A 215 2.89 0.00 6.45
N PRO A 216 3.09 -0.36 5.18
CA PRO A 216 3.33 -1.75 4.80
C PRO A 216 4.59 -2.29 5.47
N ALA A 217 4.59 -3.56 5.81
CA ALA A 217 5.73 -4.23 6.43
C ALA A 217 5.76 -5.71 6.06
N TYR A 218 6.95 -6.27 5.95
CA TYR A 218 7.11 -7.70 5.75
C TYR A 218 6.62 -8.52 6.94
N GLY A 219 6.28 -9.77 6.75
CA GLY A 219 5.92 -10.67 7.85
C GLY A 219 7.01 -10.79 8.93
N TYR A 220 8.26 -10.69 8.52
CA TYR A 220 9.40 -10.49 9.41
C TYR A 220 9.93 -9.07 9.27
N PRO A 221 10.23 -8.36 10.36
CA PRO A 221 10.78 -7.00 10.31
C PRO A 221 12.25 -7.05 9.83
N GLN A 222 12.41 -7.04 8.52
CA GLN A 222 13.71 -7.15 7.83
C GLN A 222 14.22 -5.84 7.23
N VAL A 223 13.36 -4.81 7.20
CA VAL A 223 13.71 -3.48 6.71
C VAL A 223 13.85 -2.54 7.90
N PRO A 224 15.05 -1.98 8.16
CA PRO A 224 15.30 -1.12 9.32
C PRO A 224 14.36 0.08 9.37
N ALA A 225 14.11 0.75 8.24
CA ALA A 225 13.27 1.93 8.20
C ALA A 225 11.82 1.64 8.60
N GLU A 226 11.25 0.51 8.14
CA GLU A 226 9.92 0.07 8.58
C GLU A 226 9.88 -0.12 10.10
N THR A 227 10.86 -0.86 10.62
CA THR A 227 10.93 -1.18 12.04
C THR A 227 11.10 0.06 12.90
N GLU A 228 11.93 1.02 12.48
CA GLU A 228 12.10 2.30 13.18
C GLU A 228 10.79 3.09 13.22
N VAL A 229 10.05 3.17 12.11
CA VAL A 229 8.73 3.84 12.07
C VAL A 229 7.73 3.16 12.99
N ILE A 230 7.66 1.82 12.97
CA ILE A 230 6.76 1.06 13.81
C ILE A 230 7.10 1.26 15.30
N ASN A 231 8.37 1.14 15.67
CA ASN A 231 8.83 1.36 17.04
C ASN A 231 8.63 2.81 17.54
N ALA A 232 8.61 3.78 16.61
CA ALA A 232 8.31 5.17 16.95
C ALA A 232 6.80 5.45 17.02
N SER A 233 5.96 4.64 16.36
CA SER A 233 4.52 4.87 16.25
C SER A 233 3.72 4.41 17.46
N TRP A 234 4.21 3.44 18.20
CA TRP A 234 3.57 2.91 19.41
C TRP A 234 4.57 2.80 20.55
N ASP A 235 4.08 2.58 21.76
CA ASP A 235 4.88 2.22 22.92
C ASP A 235 4.72 0.73 23.29
N THR A 236 5.37 0.29 24.36
CA THR A 236 5.30 -1.10 24.84
C THR A 236 3.92 -1.49 25.40
N GLU A 237 3.07 -0.50 25.66
CA GLU A 237 1.70 -0.69 26.12
C GLU A 237 0.68 -0.57 24.98
N GLY A 238 1.16 -0.21 23.76
CA GLY A 238 0.34 -0.06 22.57
C GLY A 238 -0.30 1.31 22.41
N HIS A 239 0.13 2.30 23.19
CA HIS A 239 -0.36 3.67 23.00
C HIS A 239 0.27 4.29 21.75
N SER A 240 -0.55 5.01 20.99
CA SER A 240 -0.12 5.66 19.76
C SER A 240 0.65 6.95 20.02
N ASN A 241 1.78 7.10 19.36
CA ASN A 241 2.57 8.33 19.28
C ASN A 241 2.15 9.22 18.09
N ASN A 242 1.00 8.93 17.46
CA ASN A 242 0.42 9.68 16.35
C ASN A 242 1.38 9.81 15.14
N LEU A 243 1.98 8.71 14.77
CA LEU A 243 2.77 8.58 13.52
C LEU A 243 2.03 7.69 12.52
N ALA A 244 2.41 6.41 12.38
CA ALA A 244 1.64 5.47 11.57
C ALA A 244 0.30 5.13 12.22
N ASP A 245 -0.75 4.99 11.42
CA ASP A 245 -2.10 4.63 11.86
C ASP A 245 -2.40 3.14 11.68
N SER A 246 -1.57 2.43 10.91
CA SER A 246 -1.70 0.99 10.68
C SER A 246 -0.39 0.37 10.20
N VAL A 247 -0.28 -0.94 10.40
CA VAL A 247 0.75 -1.80 9.81
C VAL A 247 0.05 -2.81 8.90
N GLY A 248 0.46 -2.85 7.63
CA GLY A 248 -0.02 -3.82 6.65
C GLY A 248 0.98 -4.96 6.47
N LEU A 249 0.60 -6.20 6.76
CA LEU A 249 1.50 -7.34 6.61
C LEU A 249 1.56 -7.79 5.16
N MET A 250 2.68 -7.55 4.48
CA MET A 250 2.94 -7.95 3.09
C MET A 250 3.23 -9.46 2.99
N VAL A 251 2.26 -10.26 3.38
CA VAL A 251 2.30 -11.73 3.31
C VAL A 251 1.05 -12.19 2.57
N TYR A 252 1.18 -12.38 1.28
CA TYR A 252 0.05 -12.51 0.36
C TYR A 252 -0.36 -13.95 0.05
N TYR A 253 0.26 -14.94 0.68
CA TYR A 253 0.06 -16.35 0.34
C TYR A 253 -0.90 -17.02 1.30
N SER A 254 -2.10 -17.35 0.81
CA SER A 254 -3.13 -18.05 1.57
C SER A 254 -3.39 -17.38 2.93
N THR A 255 -3.33 -18.13 4.02
CA THR A 255 -3.57 -17.63 5.39
C THR A 255 -2.28 -17.32 6.16
N PHE A 256 -1.13 -17.33 5.50
CA PHE A 256 0.17 -17.18 6.18
C PHE A 256 0.32 -15.87 6.95
N ALA A 257 -0.35 -14.78 6.52
CA ALA A 257 -0.31 -13.50 7.24
C ALA A 257 -0.67 -13.65 8.73
N LEU A 258 -1.56 -14.59 9.08
CA LEU A 258 -1.95 -14.85 10.47
C LEU A 258 -0.77 -15.28 11.36
N ASN A 259 0.22 -15.97 10.79
CA ASN A 259 1.38 -16.45 11.55
C ASN A 259 2.30 -15.32 12.02
N TYR A 260 2.21 -14.17 11.34
CA TYR A 260 3.12 -13.04 11.56
C TYR A 260 2.53 -11.92 12.42
N VAL A 261 1.22 -11.97 12.72
CA VAL A 261 0.56 -10.96 13.58
C VAL A 261 1.30 -10.76 14.90
N LYS A 262 1.74 -11.85 15.53
CA LYS A 262 2.47 -11.82 16.82
C LYS A 262 3.80 -11.06 16.76
N ASN A 263 4.45 -11.03 15.59
CA ASN A 263 5.73 -10.34 15.42
C ASN A 263 5.59 -8.83 15.68
N TYR A 264 4.40 -8.31 15.49
CA TYR A 264 4.05 -6.89 15.65
C TYR A 264 3.19 -6.64 16.88
N ALA A 265 2.14 -7.43 17.07
CA ALA A 265 1.19 -7.23 18.16
C ALA A 265 1.76 -7.51 19.56
N GLN A 266 2.83 -8.28 19.67
CA GLN A 266 3.43 -8.68 20.94
C GLN A 266 4.90 -8.29 21.06
N GLY A 267 5.44 -7.56 20.09
CA GLY A 267 6.87 -7.27 20.02
C GLY A 267 7.74 -8.56 20.02
N ALA A 268 7.14 -9.68 19.57
CA ALA A 268 7.71 -11.00 19.68
C ALA A 268 8.62 -11.37 18.50
N SER A 269 8.98 -10.39 17.66
CA SER A 269 9.90 -10.64 16.56
C SER A 269 11.29 -10.92 17.09
N GLN A 270 11.75 -12.14 16.83
CA GLN A 270 13.12 -12.56 17.12
C GLN A 270 14.02 -12.45 15.87
N TRP A 271 13.63 -11.64 14.89
CA TRP A 271 14.46 -11.43 13.71
C TRP A 271 15.75 -10.72 14.12
N GLU A 272 16.88 -11.38 13.87
CA GLU A 272 18.20 -10.84 14.21
C GLU A 272 18.44 -9.52 13.46
N GLY A 273 18.62 -8.46 14.21
CA GLY A 273 19.04 -7.14 13.71
C GLY A 273 18.00 -6.02 13.79
N PHE A 274 16.71 -6.30 13.58
CA PHE A 274 15.67 -5.25 13.52
C PHE A 274 14.40 -5.63 14.29
N PRO A 275 14.48 -5.77 15.63
CA PRO A 275 13.33 -6.21 16.41
C PRO A 275 12.25 -5.12 16.49
N VAL A 276 10.99 -5.51 16.36
CA VAL A 276 9.88 -4.70 16.85
C VAL A 276 9.83 -4.83 18.37
N THR A 277 9.98 -3.71 19.06
CA THR A 277 10.10 -3.64 20.54
C THR A 277 8.85 -3.09 21.20
N VAL A 278 7.84 -2.76 20.43
CA VAL A 278 6.56 -2.17 20.86
C VAL A 278 5.42 -3.15 20.63
N ASN A 279 4.26 -2.85 21.22
CA ASN A 279 3.04 -3.58 20.97
C ASN A 279 2.15 -2.80 19.99
N VAL A 280 2.11 -3.21 18.73
CA VAL A 280 1.15 -2.66 17.77
C VAL A 280 -0.25 -3.18 18.14
N PRO A 281 -1.23 -2.31 18.43
CA PRO A 281 -2.59 -2.77 18.72
C PRO A 281 -3.15 -3.60 17.56
N THR A 282 -3.80 -4.71 17.86
CA THR A 282 -4.31 -5.63 16.82
C THR A 282 -5.24 -4.92 15.83
N ASN A 283 -6.07 -3.99 16.32
CA ASN A 283 -6.96 -3.16 15.49
C ASN A 283 -6.22 -2.10 14.65
N LYS A 284 -4.90 -2.18 14.56
CA LYS A 284 -4.02 -1.41 13.66
C LYS A 284 -3.29 -2.29 12.65
N ILE A 285 -3.52 -3.61 12.66
CA ILE A 285 -2.84 -4.58 11.79
C ILE A 285 -3.80 -5.02 10.66
N LEU A 286 -3.33 -4.89 9.42
CA LEU A 286 -3.97 -5.42 8.22
C LEU A 286 -3.30 -6.73 7.80
N LEU A 287 -4.09 -7.74 7.47
CA LEU A 287 -3.60 -8.98 6.90
C LEU A 287 -3.44 -8.84 5.39
N GLY A 288 -2.29 -9.22 4.86
CA GLY A 288 -2.10 -9.31 3.42
C GLY A 288 -2.87 -10.49 2.82
N ALA A 289 -3.48 -10.26 1.68
CA ALA A 289 -4.09 -11.28 0.84
C ALA A 289 -3.77 -11.00 -0.62
N HIS A 290 -4.01 -11.98 -1.47
CA HIS A 290 -3.65 -11.92 -2.89
C HIS A 290 -4.90 -11.97 -3.76
N GLY A 291 -4.84 -11.38 -4.95
CA GLY A 291 -5.96 -11.38 -5.88
C GLY A 291 -6.47 -12.77 -6.30
N GLN A 292 -5.69 -13.82 -6.06
CA GLN A 292 -6.07 -15.22 -6.32
C GLN A 292 -6.24 -16.06 -5.05
N THR A 293 -6.24 -15.46 -3.87
CA THR A 293 -6.50 -16.19 -2.62
C THR A 293 -7.89 -16.85 -2.70
N SER A 294 -7.99 -18.13 -2.31
CA SER A 294 -9.25 -18.86 -2.40
C SER A 294 -10.33 -18.23 -1.51
N SER A 295 -11.60 -18.39 -1.87
CA SER A 295 -12.72 -17.91 -1.05
C SER A 295 -12.70 -18.49 0.35
N ALA A 296 -12.30 -19.76 0.50
CA ALA A 296 -12.16 -20.41 1.80
C ALA A 296 -11.09 -19.74 2.67
N ASP A 297 -9.92 -19.44 2.10
CA ASP A 297 -8.85 -18.74 2.81
C ASP A 297 -9.25 -17.30 3.17
N ILE A 298 -9.90 -16.59 2.25
CA ILE A 298 -10.41 -15.24 2.51
C ILE A 298 -11.44 -15.26 3.65
N HIS A 299 -12.33 -16.25 3.66
CA HIS A 299 -13.30 -16.43 4.75
C HIS A 299 -12.59 -16.66 6.09
N LEU A 300 -11.54 -17.48 6.11
CA LEU A 300 -10.74 -17.71 7.31
C LEU A 300 -10.02 -16.42 7.75
N LEU A 301 -9.38 -15.69 6.84
CA LEU A 301 -8.76 -14.40 7.16
C LEU A 301 -9.78 -13.41 7.74
N ALA A 302 -10.97 -13.31 7.17
CA ALA A 302 -12.03 -12.43 7.66
C ALA A 302 -12.54 -12.86 9.05
N THR A 303 -12.74 -14.14 9.28
CA THR A 303 -13.15 -14.68 10.57
C THR A 303 -12.10 -14.39 11.65
N GLU A 304 -10.84 -14.66 11.34
CA GLU A 304 -9.73 -14.37 12.25
C GLU A 304 -9.53 -12.87 12.49
N THR A 305 -9.75 -12.03 11.46
CA THR A 305 -9.79 -10.57 11.61
C THR A 305 -10.80 -10.13 12.67
N LEU A 306 -11.99 -10.69 12.65
CA LEU A 306 -13.01 -10.39 13.68
C LEU A 306 -12.65 -10.98 15.04
N ARG A 307 -12.19 -12.23 15.08
CA ARG A 307 -11.86 -12.94 16.33
C ARG A 307 -10.71 -12.28 17.10
N GLN A 308 -9.68 -11.81 16.39
CA GLN A 308 -8.49 -11.19 16.97
C GLN A 308 -8.59 -9.67 17.04
N ASP A 309 -9.72 -9.09 16.65
CA ASP A 309 -9.95 -7.65 16.50
C ASP A 309 -8.88 -6.97 15.63
N LEU A 310 -8.47 -7.59 14.51
CA LEU A 310 -7.55 -6.97 13.57
C LEU A 310 -8.25 -5.84 12.80
N LEU A 311 -7.47 -4.91 12.24
CA LEU A 311 -8.01 -3.80 11.45
C LEU A 311 -8.74 -4.28 10.21
N GLY A 312 -8.19 -5.29 9.49
CA GLY A 312 -8.82 -5.79 8.28
C GLY A 312 -7.88 -6.63 7.41
N ILE A 313 -8.22 -6.64 6.14
CA ILE A 313 -7.47 -7.31 5.07
C ILE A 313 -7.06 -6.28 4.02
N MET A 314 -5.84 -6.36 3.53
CA MET A 314 -5.36 -5.63 2.36
C MET A 314 -5.03 -6.60 1.22
N VAL A 315 -5.48 -6.29 0.02
CA VAL A 315 -5.37 -7.19 -1.14
C VAL A 315 -4.37 -6.64 -2.14
N TRP A 316 -3.33 -7.37 -2.41
CA TRP A 316 -2.42 -7.15 -3.51
C TRP A 316 -2.79 -8.10 -4.65
N TYR A 317 -3.27 -7.70 -5.78
CA TYR A 317 -3.74 -6.37 -6.18
C TYR A 317 -4.87 -6.51 -7.22
N ALA A 318 -5.46 -5.39 -7.63
CA ALA A 318 -6.32 -5.31 -8.81
C ALA A 318 -5.61 -4.55 -9.93
N SER A 319 -5.70 -5.10 -11.14
CA SER A 319 -5.23 -4.47 -12.36
C SER A 319 -6.41 -3.96 -13.18
N VAL A 320 -6.17 -2.90 -13.95
CA VAL A 320 -7.18 -2.32 -14.85
C VAL A 320 -6.89 -2.55 -16.32
N LYS A 321 -5.85 -3.31 -16.63
CA LYS A 321 -5.37 -3.54 -18.00
C LYS A 321 -6.42 -4.09 -18.95
N ASN A 322 -7.27 -5.00 -18.47
CA ASN A 322 -8.32 -5.66 -19.26
C ASN A 322 -9.70 -5.52 -18.60
N GLY A 323 -9.96 -4.36 -18.00
CA GLY A 323 -11.07 -4.16 -17.09
C GLY A 323 -10.64 -4.39 -15.64
N PHE A 324 -11.52 -4.04 -14.69
CA PHE A 324 -11.23 -4.27 -13.29
C PHE A 324 -11.17 -5.77 -13.00
N GLN A 325 -9.98 -6.25 -12.61
CA GLN A 325 -9.72 -7.64 -12.30
C GLN A 325 -8.84 -7.73 -11.06
N TYR A 326 -9.17 -8.64 -10.14
CA TYR A 326 -8.20 -9.09 -9.17
C TYR A 326 -7.12 -9.88 -9.89
N ALA A 327 -5.90 -9.40 -9.80
CA ALA A 327 -4.76 -10.04 -10.45
C ALA A 327 -3.85 -10.71 -9.42
N SER A 328 -3.09 -11.68 -9.86
CA SER A 328 -1.86 -12.10 -9.21
C SER A 328 -0.71 -11.28 -9.78
N SER A 329 0.38 -11.17 -9.03
CA SER A 329 1.62 -10.53 -9.50
C SER A 329 2.15 -11.16 -10.81
N TRP A 330 1.59 -12.30 -11.24
CA TRP A 330 2.14 -13.13 -12.29
C TRP A 330 1.16 -13.48 -13.41
N ASP A 331 -0.12 -13.41 -13.12
CA ASP A 331 -1.15 -13.80 -14.07
C ASP A 331 -2.37 -12.90 -13.87
N ALA A 332 -2.72 -12.16 -14.92
CA ALA A 332 -3.89 -11.29 -14.95
C ALA A 332 -5.21 -12.07 -15.07
N SER A 333 -5.19 -13.39 -14.86
CA SER A 333 -6.41 -14.17 -14.88
C SER A 333 -7.31 -13.84 -13.70
N THR A 334 -8.57 -13.55 -14.00
CA THR A 334 -9.59 -13.25 -12.98
C THR A 334 -9.95 -14.54 -12.24
N ASN A 335 -9.84 -14.52 -10.92
CA ASN A 335 -10.40 -15.60 -10.11
C ASN A 335 -11.75 -15.16 -9.53
N ASN A 336 -12.86 -15.63 -10.13
CA ASN A 336 -14.21 -15.34 -9.65
C ASN A 336 -14.45 -15.87 -8.22
N ASP A 337 -13.74 -16.92 -7.80
CA ASP A 337 -13.81 -17.45 -6.45
C ASP A 337 -13.29 -16.43 -5.43
N SER A 338 -12.16 -15.79 -5.71
CA SER A 338 -11.61 -14.72 -4.85
C SER A 338 -12.58 -13.55 -4.71
N ILE A 339 -13.22 -13.11 -5.80
CA ILE A 339 -14.21 -12.03 -5.76
C ILE A 339 -15.36 -12.38 -4.80
N GLN A 340 -15.89 -13.59 -4.89
CA GLN A 340 -16.95 -14.05 -3.98
C GLN A 340 -16.48 -14.09 -2.52
N GLY A 341 -15.25 -14.55 -2.28
CA GLY A 341 -14.63 -14.52 -0.96
C GLY A 341 -14.55 -13.10 -0.37
N TYR A 342 -14.12 -12.11 -1.15
CA TYR A 342 -14.02 -10.71 -0.70
C TYR A 342 -15.40 -10.08 -0.46
N LEU A 343 -16.40 -10.38 -1.28
CA LEU A 343 -17.79 -9.95 -1.04
C LEU A 343 -18.33 -10.53 0.29
N GLN A 344 -18.06 -11.80 0.57
CA GLN A 344 -18.44 -12.45 1.82
C GLN A 344 -17.69 -11.85 3.02
N ALA A 345 -16.39 -11.61 2.89
CA ALA A 345 -15.58 -10.96 3.93
C ALA A 345 -16.13 -9.57 4.29
N MET A 346 -16.47 -8.75 3.29
CA MET A 346 -17.07 -7.44 3.54
C MET A 346 -18.47 -7.55 4.18
N SER A 347 -19.25 -8.56 3.84
CA SER A 347 -20.52 -8.82 4.51
C SER A 347 -20.32 -9.11 6.00
N LEU A 348 -19.30 -9.91 6.35
CA LEU A 348 -18.93 -10.17 7.75
C LEU A 348 -18.47 -8.90 8.48
N PHE A 349 -17.73 -8.01 7.79
CA PHE A 349 -17.21 -6.76 8.38
C PHE A 349 -18.29 -5.71 8.63
N ARG A 350 -19.40 -5.78 7.91
CA ARG A 350 -20.55 -4.85 8.04
C ARG A 350 -21.59 -5.31 9.07
N GLY A 351 -21.64 -6.60 9.37
CA GLY A 351 -22.55 -7.21 10.38
C GLY A 351 -22.05 -6.96 11.77
#